data_a5a1a5a3ab49899ecc41b4068ba56c8f
#
_entry.id   a5a1a5a3ab49899ecc41b4068ba56c8f
#
_cell.length_a   1.000
_cell.length_b   1.000
_cell.length_c   1.000
_cell.angle_alpha   90.00
_cell.angle_beta   90.00
_cell.angle_gamma   90.00
#
_symmetry.space_group_name_H-M   'P 1'
#
loop_
_entity.id
_entity.type
_entity.pdbx_description
1 polymer ?
#
loop_
_entity_poly.entity_id
_entity_poly.type
_entity_poly.pdbx_seq_one_letter_code
_entity_poly.pdbx_strand_id
1 'polypeptide(L)'
;MKTVAVLIYAEALEATVTECRRQIDLIPADEYTFELFVNPDLDEAWRAAGERDFYIWLHGLVTPVEGAIYSLLDNSSFLGDRALLVGTVQDGEGHIVSGGFSRNRRLMQPDPVIPVACRMFDGLFALVPQAVYKRIGVLGGRYRGQLAGFDYCMRARKAGYPSVIAPGIACTCPVRPDPDRTLASDFVLDFRTKGLFSAIWYFLRSAFRRFVIHNLSIYE
;
A
#
# COMPACT_ATOMS: atom_id res chain seq x y z
N MET A 1 4.23 -16.26 18.56
CA MET A 1 5.13 -15.33 17.82
C MET A 1 4.61 -15.25 16.40
N LYS A 2 4.24 -14.06 15.94
CA LYS A 2 3.69 -13.82 14.59
C LYS A 2 4.80 -13.44 13.62
N THR A 3 4.69 -13.86 12.37
CA THR A 3 5.68 -13.60 11.31
C THR A 3 5.27 -12.42 10.44
N VAL A 4 6.19 -11.50 10.19
CA VAL A 4 5.95 -10.27 9.42
C VAL A 4 6.94 -10.16 8.28
N ALA A 5 6.45 -10.05 7.05
CA ALA A 5 7.28 -9.65 5.92
C ALA A 5 7.16 -8.14 5.69
N VAL A 6 8.28 -7.44 5.70
CA VAL A 6 8.35 -6.03 5.30
C VAL A 6 8.88 -5.97 3.87
N LEU A 7 8.04 -5.52 2.96
CA LEU A 7 8.28 -5.52 1.51
C LEU A 7 8.54 -4.09 1.03
N ILE A 8 9.79 -3.74 0.77
CA ILE A 8 10.15 -2.45 0.19
C ILE A 8 10.24 -2.61 -1.32
N TYR A 9 9.38 -1.91 -2.05
CA TYR A 9 9.28 -2.00 -3.50
C TYR A 9 9.62 -0.69 -4.20
N ALA A 10 9.82 -0.72 -5.51
CA ALA A 10 10.39 0.32 -6.33
C ALA A 10 11.86 0.63 -5.96
N GLU A 11 12.41 1.70 -6.49
CA GLU A 11 13.77 2.14 -6.16
C GLU A 11 13.80 2.63 -4.70
N ALA A 12 14.44 1.83 -3.84
CA ALA A 12 14.46 2.11 -2.40
C ALA A 12 15.58 3.09 -2.05
N LEU A 13 15.21 4.14 -1.30
CA LEU A 13 16.20 5.01 -0.66
C LEU A 13 16.89 4.25 0.47
N GLU A 14 18.20 4.43 0.61
CA GLU A 14 18.98 3.84 1.71
C GLU A 14 18.41 4.23 3.09
N ALA A 15 17.96 5.48 3.22
CA ALA A 15 17.30 5.97 4.43
C ALA A 15 16.04 5.16 4.78
N THR A 16 15.24 4.78 3.78
CA THR A 16 14.03 3.96 3.98
C THR A 16 14.38 2.58 4.52
N VAL A 17 15.36 1.91 3.91
CA VAL A 17 15.81 0.58 4.34
C VAL A 17 16.39 0.62 5.76
N THR A 18 17.24 1.61 6.03
CA THR A 18 17.88 1.80 7.34
C THR A 18 16.84 2.04 8.43
N GLU A 19 15.88 2.93 8.17
CA GLU A 19 14.82 3.24 9.14
C GLU A 19 13.90 2.03 9.39
N CYS A 20 13.54 1.27 8.35
CA CYS A 20 12.76 0.04 8.54
C CYS A 20 13.50 -0.95 9.45
N ARG A 21 14.80 -1.17 9.23
CA ARG A 21 15.62 -2.05 10.10
C ARG A 21 15.63 -1.55 11.52
N ARG A 22 15.91 -0.26 11.73
CA ARG A 22 15.91 0.35 13.06
C ARG A 22 14.59 0.14 13.80
N GLN A 23 13.45 0.33 13.13
CA GLN A 23 12.14 0.13 13.76
C GLN A 23 11.86 -1.34 14.08
N ILE A 24 12.24 -2.26 13.19
CA ILE A 24 12.12 -3.70 13.42
C ILE A 24 12.91 -4.12 14.66
N ASP A 25 14.14 -3.62 14.81
CA ASP A 25 15.01 -3.96 15.94
C ASP A 25 14.49 -3.42 17.29
N LEU A 26 13.61 -2.43 17.28
CA LEU A 26 12.97 -1.87 18.48
C LEU A 26 11.70 -2.62 18.90
N ILE A 27 11.13 -3.46 18.04
CA ILE A 27 9.92 -4.22 18.35
C ILE A 27 10.30 -5.50 19.12
N PRO A 28 9.60 -5.82 20.23
CA PRO A 28 9.92 -6.99 21.03
C PRO A 28 9.92 -8.30 20.22
N ALA A 29 11.02 -9.04 20.28
CA ALA A 29 11.21 -10.27 19.49
C ALA A 29 10.37 -11.46 19.97
N ASP A 30 9.72 -11.36 21.12
CA ASP A 30 8.79 -12.35 21.66
C ASP A 30 7.39 -12.25 21.03
N GLU A 31 7.02 -11.10 20.50
CA GLU A 31 5.74 -10.89 19.83
C GLU A 31 5.81 -11.18 18.32
N TYR A 32 6.84 -10.66 17.65
CA TYR A 32 6.97 -10.69 16.20
C TYR A 32 8.35 -11.13 15.71
N THR A 33 8.38 -11.87 14.61
CA THR A 33 9.60 -12.15 13.83
C THR A 33 9.48 -11.46 12.48
N PHE A 34 10.48 -10.66 12.12
CA PHE A 34 10.49 -9.88 10.90
C PHE A 34 11.48 -10.41 9.88
N GLU A 35 11.10 -10.28 8.61
CA GLU A 35 12.00 -10.46 7.48
C GLU A 35 11.79 -9.31 6.48
N LEU A 36 12.90 -8.70 6.03
CA LEU A 36 12.89 -7.55 5.14
C LEU A 36 13.26 -7.97 3.73
N PHE A 37 12.37 -7.67 2.80
CA PHE A 37 12.54 -7.92 1.37
C PHE A 37 12.62 -6.59 0.62
N VAL A 38 13.70 -6.37 -0.12
CA VAL A 38 13.88 -5.19 -0.98
C VAL A 38 13.91 -5.67 -2.42
N ASN A 39 12.87 -5.33 -3.19
CA ASN A 39 12.74 -5.71 -4.58
C ASN A 39 11.94 -4.64 -5.35
N PRO A 40 12.39 -4.18 -6.53
CA PRO A 40 11.67 -3.19 -7.31
C PRO A 40 10.27 -3.65 -7.73
N ASP A 41 10.03 -4.97 -7.82
CA ASP A 41 8.72 -5.55 -8.10
C ASP A 41 8.07 -6.08 -6.80
N LEU A 42 6.95 -5.48 -6.40
CA LEU A 42 6.24 -5.86 -5.19
C LEU A 42 5.68 -7.29 -5.25
N ASP A 43 5.21 -7.73 -6.40
CA ASP A 43 4.67 -9.09 -6.55
C ASP A 43 5.77 -10.15 -6.44
N GLU A 44 7.00 -9.84 -6.89
CA GLU A 44 8.16 -10.70 -6.69
C GLU A 44 8.60 -10.73 -5.23
N ALA A 45 8.68 -9.56 -4.56
CA ALA A 45 8.96 -9.47 -3.14
C ALA A 45 7.96 -10.30 -2.32
N TRP A 46 6.68 -10.22 -2.68
CA TRP A 46 5.62 -10.96 -1.99
C TRP A 46 5.72 -12.48 -2.17
N ARG A 47 6.04 -12.94 -3.40
CA ARG A 47 6.27 -14.37 -3.65
C ARG A 47 7.50 -14.88 -2.91
N ALA A 48 8.58 -14.08 -2.85
CA ALA A 48 9.78 -14.43 -2.12
C ALA A 48 9.54 -14.53 -0.60
N ALA A 49 8.70 -13.66 -0.06
CA ALA A 49 8.32 -13.68 1.35
C ALA A 49 7.59 -14.97 1.75
N GLY A 50 6.88 -15.61 0.82
CA GLY A 50 6.08 -16.80 1.12
C GLY A 50 4.93 -16.52 2.08
N GLU A 51 4.51 -17.52 2.85
CA GLU A 51 3.39 -17.38 3.78
C GLU A 51 3.84 -16.72 5.09
N ARG A 52 3.17 -15.62 5.47
CA ARG A 52 3.40 -14.85 6.70
C ARG A 52 2.07 -14.48 7.35
N ASP A 53 2.10 -14.14 8.64
CA ASP A 53 0.92 -13.65 9.35
C ASP A 53 0.57 -12.23 8.90
N PHE A 54 1.59 -11.41 8.57
CA PHE A 54 1.42 -10.04 8.08
C PHE A 54 2.39 -9.73 6.95
N TYR A 55 1.92 -8.90 6.04
CA TYR A 55 2.71 -8.26 5.00
C TYR A 55 2.60 -6.75 5.15
N ILE A 56 3.70 -6.09 5.38
CA ILE A 56 3.79 -4.63 5.35
C ILE A 56 4.49 -4.26 4.06
N TRP A 57 3.80 -3.61 3.16
CA TRP A 57 4.45 -3.08 1.97
C TRP A 57 4.72 -1.60 2.09
N LEU A 58 5.83 -1.17 1.53
CA LEU A 58 6.34 0.20 1.60
C LEU A 58 6.97 0.57 0.26
N HIS A 59 6.55 1.70 -0.31
CA HIS A 59 7.22 2.25 -1.48
C HIS A 59 8.59 2.80 -1.10
N GLY A 60 9.63 2.51 -1.88
CA GLY A 60 11.02 2.85 -1.55
C GLY A 60 11.32 4.34 -1.36
N LEU A 61 10.44 5.24 -1.84
CA LEU A 61 10.56 6.69 -1.66
C LEU A 61 10.00 7.23 -0.34
N VAL A 62 9.32 6.41 0.45
CA VAL A 62 8.72 6.86 1.71
C VAL A 62 9.48 6.28 2.89
N THR A 63 9.73 7.10 3.90
CA THR A 63 10.43 6.70 5.13
C THR A 63 9.44 6.65 6.27
N PRO A 64 9.30 5.51 6.98
CA PRO A 64 8.42 5.41 8.13
C PRO A 64 8.85 6.39 9.24
N VAL A 65 7.87 7.02 9.90
CA VAL A 65 8.15 7.76 11.13
C VAL A 65 8.34 6.79 12.28
N GLU A 66 8.92 7.25 13.39
CA GLU A 66 9.16 6.41 14.55
C GLU A 66 7.88 5.69 15.02
N GLY A 67 7.98 4.38 15.25
CA GLY A 67 6.87 3.54 15.71
C GLY A 67 5.81 3.21 14.65
N ALA A 68 5.95 3.66 13.40
CA ALA A 68 4.93 3.45 12.37
C ALA A 68 4.64 1.97 12.08
N ILE A 69 5.68 1.14 12.03
CA ILE A 69 5.53 -0.32 11.80
C ILE A 69 4.76 -0.97 12.95
N TYR A 70 5.13 -0.65 14.19
CA TYR A 70 4.44 -1.17 15.37
C TYR A 70 2.99 -0.69 15.44
N SER A 71 2.74 0.59 15.15
CA SER A 71 1.38 1.16 15.09
C SER A 71 0.47 0.42 14.11
N LEU A 72 0.96 0.04 12.93
CA LEU A 72 0.17 -0.77 12.00
C LEU A 72 -0.19 -2.15 12.59
N LEU A 73 0.76 -2.82 13.24
CA LEU A 73 0.54 -4.14 13.85
C LEU A 73 -0.43 -4.08 15.02
N ASP A 74 -0.27 -3.10 15.90
CA ASP A 74 -1.13 -2.88 17.06
C ASP A 74 -2.58 -2.58 16.63
N ASN A 75 -2.76 -1.66 15.68
CA ASN A 75 -4.08 -1.36 15.11
C ASN A 75 -4.68 -2.54 14.33
N SER A 76 -3.85 -3.39 13.70
CA SER A 76 -4.35 -4.63 13.08
C SER A 76 -4.92 -5.57 14.13
N SER A 77 -4.20 -5.77 15.23
CA SER A 77 -4.64 -6.58 16.36
C SER A 77 -5.94 -6.05 16.97
N PHE A 78 -6.03 -4.74 17.18
CA PHE A 78 -7.25 -4.07 17.65
C PHE A 78 -8.46 -4.33 16.74
N LEU A 79 -8.24 -4.42 15.43
CA LEU A 79 -9.27 -4.74 14.43
C LEU A 79 -9.44 -6.25 14.16
N GLY A 80 -8.86 -7.11 15.01
CA GLY A 80 -8.94 -8.56 14.90
C GLY A 80 -8.25 -9.15 13.68
N ASP A 81 -7.22 -8.49 13.15
CA ASP A 81 -6.46 -8.88 11.95
C ASP A 81 -7.34 -9.11 10.70
N ARG A 82 -8.41 -8.32 10.57
CA ARG A 82 -9.41 -8.47 9.50
C ARG A 82 -9.63 -7.20 8.67
N ALA A 83 -8.70 -6.27 8.70
CA ALA A 83 -8.74 -5.04 7.92
C ALA A 83 -7.40 -4.80 7.20
N LEU A 84 -7.45 -4.14 6.05
CA LEU A 84 -6.26 -3.51 5.48
C LEU A 84 -5.94 -2.25 6.27
N LEU A 85 -4.73 -2.13 6.82
CA LEU A 85 -4.27 -0.90 7.47
C LEU A 85 -3.52 -0.05 6.46
N VAL A 86 -3.83 1.22 6.42
CA VAL A 86 -3.27 2.20 5.49
C VAL A 86 -2.52 3.25 6.28
N GLY A 87 -1.24 3.40 6.02
CA GLY A 87 -0.42 4.47 6.59
C GLY A 87 -0.56 5.76 5.78
N THR A 88 -0.67 6.88 6.48
CA THR A 88 -0.71 8.21 5.88
C THR A 88 0.70 8.73 5.67
N VAL A 89 0.97 9.28 4.50
CA VAL A 89 2.28 9.87 4.11
C VAL A 89 2.14 11.37 3.97
N GLN A 90 3.08 12.12 4.57
CA GLN A 90 3.21 13.56 4.38
C GLN A 90 4.51 13.92 3.65
N ASP A 91 4.51 15.06 2.96
CA ASP A 91 5.71 15.65 2.38
C ASP A 91 6.53 16.44 3.41
N GLY A 92 7.65 17.02 2.97
CA GLY A 92 8.50 17.86 3.82
C GLY A 92 7.87 19.17 4.29
N GLU A 93 6.75 19.57 3.71
CA GLU A 93 5.97 20.75 4.08
C GLU A 93 4.80 20.41 5.03
N GLY A 94 4.62 19.13 5.34
CA GLY A 94 3.55 18.65 6.22
C GLY A 94 2.22 18.41 5.51
N HIS A 95 2.16 18.51 4.19
CA HIS A 95 0.95 18.18 3.44
C HIS A 95 0.80 16.67 3.29
N ILE A 96 -0.42 16.17 3.46
CA ILE A 96 -0.71 14.76 3.19
C ILE A 96 -0.71 14.54 1.68
N VAL A 97 0.14 13.62 1.22
CA VAL A 97 0.34 13.30 -0.19
C VAL A 97 -0.14 11.91 -0.56
N SER A 98 -0.33 11.03 0.43
CA SER A 98 -0.79 9.65 0.23
C SER A 98 -1.50 9.12 1.47
N GLY A 99 -2.35 8.10 1.28
CA GLY A 99 -3.07 7.43 2.36
C GLY A 99 -4.41 6.89 1.90
N GLY A 100 -5.40 7.01 2.78
CA GLY A 100 -6.76 6.58 2.52
C GLY A 100 -7.59 7.64 1.80
N PHE A 101 -8.53 7.17 0.97
CA PHE A 101 -9.45 8.02 0.21
C PHE A 101 -10.89 7.73 0.58
N SER A 102 -11.69 8.79 0.60
CA SER A 102 -13.13 8.74 0.77
C SER A 102 -13.83 8.14 -0.48
N ARG A 103 -15.15 7.95 -0.38
CA ARG A 103 -15.99 7.53 -1.52
C ARG A 103 -15.83 8.46 -2.72
N ASN A 104 -15.71 9.77 -2.50
CA ASN A 104 -15.55 10.77 -3.56
C ASN A 104 -14.09 10.92 -4.02
N ARG A 105 -13.22 9.96 -3.69
CA ARG A 105 -11.78 9.95 -4.01
C ARG A 105 -11.03 11.17 -3.50
N ARG A 106 -11.49 11.77 -2.42
CA ARG A 106 -10.75 12.81 -1.72
C ARG A 106 -9.81 12.14 -0.73
N LEU A 107 -8.57 12.56 -0.71
CA LEU A 107 -7.58 12.15 0.28
C LEU A 107 -8.09 12.54 1.67
N MET A 108 -8.05 11.61 2.60
CA MET A 108 -8.57 11.79 3.95
C MET A 108 -7.44 12.14 4.92
N GLN A 109 -7.79 12.96 5.90
CA GLN A 109 -6.91 13.20 7.04
C GLN A 109 -7.00 12.01 8.00
N PRO A 110 -5.88 11.52 8.54
CA PRO A 110 -5.92 10.54 9.62
C PRO A 110 -6.44 11.21 10.91
N ASP A 111 -7.13 10.45 11.73
CA ASP A 111 -7.35 10.86 13.10
C ASP A 111 -6.04 10.64 13.89
N PRO A 112 -5.69 11.50 14.87
CA PRO A 112 -4.45 11.34 15.62
C PRO A 112 -4.45 10.11 16.55
N VAL A 113 -5.62 9.57 16.92
CA VAL A 113 -5.75 8.56 17.98
C VAL A 113 -6.48 7.31 17.54
N ILE A 114 -7.51 7.43 16.71
CA ILE A 114 -8.38 6.31 16.34
C ILE A 114 -8.25 5.93 14.85
N PRO A 115 -8.34 4.63 14.51
CA PRO A 115 -8.39 4.18 13.13
C PRO A 115 -9.66 4.68 12.41
N VAL A 116 -9.53 5.17 11.18
CA VAL A 116 -10.64 5.73 10.39
C VAL A 116 -10.89 4.89 9.14
N ALA A 117 -12.13 4.44 8.95
CA ALA A 117 -12.48 3.69 7.74
C ALA A 117 -12.30 4.53 6.48
N CYS A 118 -11.67 3.95 5.45
CA CYS A 118 -11.53 4.56 4.13
C CYS A 118 -12.09 3.65 3.04
N ARG A 119 -12.30 4.24 1.88
CA ARG A 119 -12.85 3.51 0.73
C ARG A 119 -11.79 2.85 -0.13
N MET A 120 -10.68 3.53 -0.30
CA MET A 120 -9.56 3.16 -1.15
C MET A 120 -8.26 3.68 -0.53
N PHE A 121 -7.13 3.16 -1.00
CA PHE A 121 -5.81 3.72 -0.72
C PHE A 121 -4.91 3.59 -1.95
N ASP A 122 -3.88 4.41 -2.05
CA ASP A 122 -2.99 4.46 -3.21
C ASP A 122 -1.81 3.49 -3.16
N GLY A 123 -1.59 2.85 -2.04
CA GLY A 123 -0.65 1.73 -1.95
C GLY A 123 0.78 2.10 -1.57
N LEU A 124 1.09 3.30 -1.09
CA LEU A 124 2.47 3.64 -0.72
C LEU A 124 2.93 2.97 0.58
N PHE A 125 2.05 2.84 1.57
CA PHE A 125 2.34 2.17 2.84
C PHE A 125 1.08 1.50 3.38
N ALA A 126 1.13 0.19 3.56
CA ALA A 126 -0.01 -0.55 4.08
C ALA A 126 0.41 -1.88 4.73
N LEU A 127 -0.43 -2.35 5.65
CA LEU A 127 -0.36 -3.68 6.23
C LEU A 127 -1.52 -4.55 5.75
N VAL A 128 -1.19 -5.76 5.33
CA VAL A 128 -2.12 -6.79 4.88
C VAL A 128 -2.02 -7.99 5.80
N PRO A 129 -3.05 -8.31 6.60
CA PRO A 129 -3.09 -9.54 7.37
C PRO A 129 -3.20 -10.79 6.48
N GLN A 130 -2.70 -11.92 6.96
CA GLN A 130 -2.73 -13.20 6.27
C GLN A 130 -4.14 -13.58 5.80
N ALA A 131 -5.16 -13.34 6.62
CA ALA A 131 -6.55 -13.65 6.28
C ALA A 131 -7.01 -12.92 4.99
N VAL A 132 -6.59 -11.67 4.82
CA VAL A 132 -6.84 -10.88 3.60
C VAL A 132 -6.04 -11.46 2.44
N TYR A 133 -4.74 -11.68 2.63
CA TYR A 133 -3.86 -12.26 1.61
C TYR A 133 -4.36 -13.61 1.09
N LYS A 134 -4.71 -14.53 1.98
CA LYS A 134 -5.25 -15.85 1.58
C LYS A 134 -6.51 -15.75 0.74
N ARG A 135 -7.31 -14.71 0.95
CA ARG A 135 -8.58 -14.53 0.24
C ARG A 135 -8.44 -13.86 -1.11
N ILE A 136 -7.56 -12.86 -1.24
CA ILE A 136 -7.48 -12.03 -2.46
C ILE A 136 -6.11 -12.07 -3.16
N GLY A 137 -5.11 -12.69 -2.55
CA GLY A 137 -3.76 -12.83 -3.10
C GLY A 137 -2.96 -11.52 -3.10
N VAL A 138 -1.93 -11.46 -3.93
CA VAL A 138 -1.05 -10.30 -4.14
C VAL A 138 -1.74 -9.21 -4.97
N LEU A 139 -1.07 -8.08 -5.19
CA LEU A 139 -1.55 -7.01 -6.08
C LEU A 139 -1.82 -7.52 -7.49
N GLY A 140 -0.98 -8.44 -7.98
CA GLY A 140 -1.21 -9.22 -9.19
C GLY A 140 -0.72 -8.56 -10.48
N GLY A 141 0.13 -7.52 -10.42
CA GLY A 141 0.79 -6.89 -11.57
C GLY A 141 -0.13 -6.34 -12.68
N ARG A 142 -1.45 -6.38 -12.44
CA ARG A 142 -2.46 -5.98 -13.44
C ARG A 142 -2.53 -4.47 -13.63
N TYR A 143 -2.26 -3.75 -12.57
CA TYR A 143 -2.27 -2.30 -12.51
C TYR A 143 -1.01 -1.80 -11.81
N ARG A 144 -0.68 -0.52 -12.01
CA ARG A 144 0.50 0.11 -11.42
C ARG A 144 0.12 1.34 -10.63
N GLY A 145 1.02 1.78 -9.76
CA GLY A 145 0.85 2.99 -8.97
C GLY A 145 -0.46 3.00 -8.18
N GLN A 146 -1.08 4.13 -8.10
CA GLN A 146 -2.31 4.36 -7.34
C GLN A 146 -3.47 3.42 -7.74
N LEU A 147 -3.58 3.08 -9.03
CA LEU A 147 -4.65 2.20 -9.51
C LEU A 147 -4.51 0.77 -8.97
N ALA A 148 -3.29 0.30 -8.70
CA ALA A 148 -3.06 -1.01 -8.08
C ALA A 148 -3.60 -1.05 -6.65
N GLY A 149 -3.33 -0.01 -5.86
CA GLY A 149 -3.88 0.12 -4.50
C GLY A 149 -5.41 0.19 -4.50
N PHE A 150 -5.99 0.99 -5.39
CA PHE A 150 -7.45 1.09 -5.53
C PHE A 150 -8.10 -0.24 -5.90
N ASP A 151 -7.52 -0.99 -6.85
CA ASP A 151 -8.01 -2.32 -7.23
C ASP A 151 -7.93 -3.30 -6.05
N TYR A 152 -6.82 -3.28 -5.32
CA TYR A 152 -6.62 -4.15 -4.16
C TYR A 152 -7.67 -3.91 -3.08
N CYS A 153 -7.93 -2.65 -2.73
CA CYS A 153 -9.00 -2.27 -1.80
C CYS A 153 -10.37 -2.78 -2.24
N MET A 154 -10.69 -2.64 -3.52
CA MET A 154 -11.99 -3.10 -4.03
C MET A 154 -12.13 -4.61 -3.98
N ARG A 155 -11.04 -5.35 -4.24
CA ARG A 155 -11.04 -6.82 -4.09
C ARG A 155 -11.20 -7.23 -2.64
N ALA A 156 -10.46 -6.60 -1.73
CA ALA A 156 -10.54 -6.85 -0.30
C ALA A 156 -11.95 -6.59 0.23
N ARG A 157 -12.54 -5.45 -0.13
CA ARG A 157 -13.89 -5.10 0.29
C ARG A 157 -14.95 -6.06 -0.25
N LYS A 158 -14.88 -6.47 -1.51
CA LYS A 158 -15.75 -7.52 -2.06
C LYS A 158 -15.63 -8.85 -1.32
N ALA A 159 -14.48 -9.11 -0.73
CA ALA A 159 -14.22 -10.28 0.10
C ALA A 159 -14.60 -10.09 1.59
N GLY A 160 -15.15 -8.93 1.96
CA GLY A 160 -15.61 -8.63 3.33
C GLY A 160 -14.53 -8.00 4.23
N TYR A 161 -13.42 -7.54 3.68
CA TYR A 161 -12.34 -6.91 4.45
C TYR A 161 -12.32 -5.39 4.21
N PRO A 162 -12.55 -4.57 5.25
CA PRO A 162 -12.50 -3.12 5.13
C PRO A 162 -11.06 -2.61 4.98
N SER A 163 -10.93 -1.39 4.47
CA SER A 163 -9.67 -0.63 4.53
C SER A 163 -9.80 0.47 5.58
N VAL A 164 -8.77 0.65 6.40
CA VAL A 164 -8.77 1.54 7.55
C VAL A 164 -7.46 2.32 7.59
N ILE A 165 -7.53 3.63 7.73
CA ILE A 165 -6.38 4.50 7.94
C ILE A 165 -5.91 4.32 9.39
N ALA A 166 -4.63 4.01 9.56
CA ALA A 166 -4.01 3.99 10.89
C ALA A 166 -3.92 5.41 11.46
N PRO A 167 -3.95 5.56 12.79
CA PRO A 167 -3.87 6.87 13.42
C PRO A 167 -2.57 7.62 13.09
N GLY A 168 -2.67 8.93 12.98
CA GLY A 168 -1.53 9.82 12.80
C GLY A 168 -0.84 9.72 11.44
N ILE A 169 0.33 10.35 11.36
CA ILE A 169 1.20 10.27 10.19
C ILE A 169 2.12 9.06 10.35
N ALA A 170 2.15 8.22 9.33
CA ALA A 170 2.92 6.99 9.36
C ALA A 170 4.25 7.09 8.60
N CYS A 171 4.32 7.92 7.56
CA CYS A 171 5.54 8.08 6.77
C CYS A 171 5.76 9.52 6.34
N THR A 172 7.02 9.82 6.02
CA THR A 172 7.41 11.03 5.31
C THR A 172 7.94 10.71 3.92
N CYS A 173 7.80 11.66 2.98
CA CYS A 173 8.32 11.54 1.63
C CYS A 173 9.07 12.83 1.26
N PRO A 174 10.35 12.77 0.85
CA PRO A 174 11.12 13.97 0.49
C PRO A 174 10.64 14.59 -0.83
N VAL A 175 10.03 13.78 -1.69
CA VAL A 175 9.49 14.22 -2.97
C VAL A 175 8.06 13.72 -3.06
N ARG A 176 7.12 14.62 -3.34
CA ARG A 176 5.73 14.22 -3.56
C ARG A 176 5.69 13.14 -4.65
N PRO A 177 5.22 11.94 -4.35
CA PRO A 177 5.03 10.93 -5.38
C PRO A 177 4.11 11.53 -6.44
N ASP A 178 4.51 11.49 -7.70
CA ASP A 178 3.71 12.05 -8.79
C ASP A 178 2.30 11.39 -8.79
N PRO A 179 1.25 12.09 -8.31
CA PRO A 179 -0.09 11.53 -8.28
C PRO A 179 -0.67 11.40 -9.69
N ASP A 180 -0.06 12.11 -10.64
CA ASP A 180 -0.50 12.23 -12.02
C ASP A 180 0.30 11.35 -12.99
N ARG A 181 0.80 10.22 -12.52
CA ARG A 181 1.21 9.18 -13.47
C ARG A 181 -0.03 8.82 -14.30
N THR A 182 -0.17 9.57 -15.38
CA THR A 182 -1.35 9.48 -16.25
C THR A 182 -1.36 8.12 -16.94
N LEU A 183 -2.54 7.65 -17.36
CA LEU A 183 -2.62 6.48 -18.23
C LEU A 183 -1.72 6.61 -19.46
N ALA A 184 -1.46 7.83 -19.92
CA ALA A 184 -0.56 8.11 -21.02
C ALA A 184 0.91 7.82 -20.66
N SER A 185 1.38 8.21 -19.47
CA SER A 185 2.75 7.89 -19.04
C SER A 185 2.95 6.40 -18.79
N ASP A 186 1.96 5.71 -18.24
CA ASP A 186 1.98 4.26 -18.10
C ASP A 186 1.99 3.56 -19.46
N PHE A 187 1.22 4.08 -20.44
CA PHE A 187 1.24 3.57 -21.81
C PHE A 187 2.62 3.71 -22.44
N VAL A 188 3.25 4.89 -22.33
CA VAL A 188 4.60 5.12 -22.87
C VAL A 188 5.62 4.20 -22.23
N LEU A 189 5.54 3.99 -20.92
CA LEU A 189 6.44 3.09 -20.21
C LEU A 189 6.25 1.64 -20.67
N ASP A 190 5.01 1.16 -20.76
CA ASP A 190 4.71 -0.21 -21.21
C ASP A 190 5.09 -0.43 -22.68
N PHE A 191 4.87 0.60 -23.54
CA PHE A 191 5.32 0.56 -24.93
C PHE A 191 6.83 0.39 -25.06
N ARG A 192 7.61 1.14 -24.29
CA ARG A 192 9.07 1.06 -24.28
C ARG A 192 9.62 -0.25 -23.72
N THR A 193 8.93 -0.83 -22.75
CA THR A 193 9.43 -2.02 -22.01
C THR A 193 8.88 -3.33 -22.50
N LYS A 194 7.63 -3.37 -22.96
CA LYS A 194 6.90 -4.61 -23.28
C LYS A 194 6.28 -4.65 -24.69
N GLY A 195 6.41 -3.56 -25.45
CA GLY A 195 5.92 -3.43 -26.82
C GLY A 195 4.46 -2.96 -26.93
N LEU A 196 4.07 -2.67 -28.19
CA LEU A 196 2.82 -1.97 -28.52
C LEU A 196 1.55 -2.72 -28.07
N PHE A 197 1.47 -4.02 -28.28
CA PHE A 197 0.27 -4.79 -27.91
C PHE A 197 0.06 -4.83 -26.40
N SER A 198 1.12 -4.98 -25.64
CA SER A 198 1.06 -4.96 -24.17
C SER A 198 0.62 -3.60 -23.67
N ALA A 199 1.17 -2.52 -24.23
CA ALA A 199 0.82 -1.14 -23.88
C ALA A 199 -0.66 -0.83 -24.18
N ILE A 200 -1.15 -1.20 -25.37
CA ILE A 200 -2.57 -1.01 -25.73
C ILE A 200 -3.47 -1.80 -24.80
N TRP A 201 -3.16 -3.06 -24.54
CA TRP A 201 -3.95 -3.90 -23.64
C TRP A 201 -4.00 -3.37 -22.22
N TYR A 202 -2.84 -2.95 -21.68
CA TYR A 202 -2.77 -2.32 -20.34
C TYR A 202 -3.59 -1.02 -20.30
N PHE A 203 -3.43 -0.16 -21.31
CA PHE A 203 -4.16 1.10 -21.41
C PHE A 203 -5.67 0.91 -21.42
N LEU A 204 -6.18 0.06 -22.30
CA LEU A 204 -7.62 -0.23 -22.42
C LEU A 204 -8.18 -0.81 -21.12
N ARG A 205 -7.50 -1.77 -20.55
CA ARG A 205 -7.91 -2.39 -19.27
C ARG A 205 -7.89 -1.39 -18.12
N SER A 206 -6.86 -0.56 -18.04
CA SER A 206 -6.73 0.44 -16.98
C SER A 206 -7.75 1.56 -17.13
N ALA A 207 -8.03 2.01 -18.35
CA ALA A 207 -9.09 2.96 -18.66
C ALA A 207 -10.47 2.42 -18.27
N PHE A 208 -10.76 1.17 -18.66
CA PHE A 208 -12.00 0.50 -18.27
C PHE A 208 -12.11 0.35 -16.74
N ARG A 209 -11.04 -0.03 -16.08
CA ARG A 209 -11.03 -0.17 -14.61
C ARG A 209 -11.23 1.17 -13.91
N ARG A 210 -10.60 2.25 -14.40
CA ARG A 210 -10.84 3.61 -13.88
C ARG A 210 -12.31 4.02 -14.05
N PHE A 211 -12.91 3.70 -15.20
CA PHE A 211 -14.32 3.93 -15.46
C PHE A 211 -15.21 3.15 -14.47
N VAL A 212 -14.92 1.86 -14.24
CA VAL A 212 -15.66 1.02 -13.28
C VAL A 212 -15.51 1.56 -11.86
N ILE A 213 -14.30 1.91 -11.43
CA ILE A 213 -14.06 2.50 -10.11
C ILE A 213 -14.81 3.83 -9.96
N HIS A 214 -14.83 4.64 -11.03
CA HIS A 214 -15.54 5.92 -11.01
C HIS A 214 -17.05 5.73 -10.87
N ASN A 215 -17.65 4.85 -11.66
CA ASN A 215 -19.10 4.71 -11.70
C ASN A 215 -19.65 3.87 -10.53
N LEU A 216 -18.99 2.76 -10.16
CA LEU A 216 -19.44 1.94 -9.03
C LEU A 216 -19.29 2.63 -7.67
N SER A 217 -18.34 3.55 -7.51
CA SER A 217 -18.21 4.33 -6.28
C SER A 217 -19.35 5.35 -6.08
N ILE A 218 -20.17 5.59 -7.09
CA ILE A 218 -21.31 6.53 -7.05
C ILE A 218 -22.59 5.82 -6.60
N TYR A 219 -22.75 4.53 -6.89
CA TYR A 219 -24.00 3.78 -6.68
C TYR A 219 -24.04 2.91 -5.41
N GLU A 220 -22.96 2.81 -4.66
CA GLU A 220 -22.90 2.12 -3.36
C GLU A 220 -22.65 3.13 -2.22
#